data_b2db0be4b9011ff76fe9ebbb1388abb7
#
_entry.id   b2db0be4b9011ff76fe9ebbb1388abb7
#
_cell.length_a   1.000
_cell.length_b   1.000
_cell.length_c   1.000
_cell.angle_alpha   90.00
_cell.angle_beta   90.00
_cell.angle_gamma   90.00
#
_symmetry.space_group_name_H-M   'P 1'
#
loop_
_entity.id
_entity.type
_entity.pdbx_description
1 polymer ?
#
loop_
_entity_poly.entity_id
_entity_poly.type
_entity_poly.pdbx_seq_one_letter_code
_entity_poly.pdbx_strand_id
1 'polypeptide(L)'
;MRKRRGWRGLSRSAAYEWHNRYEEEGIEGLRDRPRPGRQPRVDAATSARFKERIVAGAELQRDGVVAFRAVDAQRILKEEFAIDCSLSSTYRLLHRIKLSWLAPRPRPQADATAQAEFSQLLDCN
;
A
#
# COMPACT_ATOMS: atom_id res chain seq x y z
N MET A 1 32.36 -10.86 -43.30
CA MET A 1 31.64 -10.41 -42.12
C MET A 1 31.62 -8.88 -42.06
N ARG A 2 30.50 -8.27 -42.31
CA ARG A 2 30.35 -6.82 -42.09
C ARG A 2 30.36 -6.56 -40.59
N LYS A 3 31.45 -5.96 -40.08
CA LYS A 3 31.42 -5.36 -38.74
C LYS A 3 30.28 -4.35 -38.70
N ARG A 4 29.17 -4.72 -38.10
CA ARG A 4 28.17 -3.75 -37.72
C ARG A 4 28.86 -2.82 -36.73
N ARG A 5 29.30 -1.67 -37.19
CA ARG A 5 29.55 -0.51 -36.30
C ARG A 5 28.20 -0.12 -35.73
N GLY A 6 27.71 -1.01 -34.89
CA GLY A 6 26.43 -0.86 -34.24
C GLY A 6 26.61 0.02 -33.03
N TRP A 7 25.79 0.92 -32.90
CA TRP A 7 25.29 1.44 -31.66
C TRP A 7 25.00 0.23 -30.78
N ARG A 8 25.91 -0.07 -29.87
CA ARG A 8 25.88 -1.32 -29.11
C ARG A 8 24.55 -1.40 -28.37
N GLY A 9 23.70 -2.32 -28.74
CA GLY A 9 22.48 -2.67 -28.04
C GLY A 9 21.19 -2.01 -28.53
N LEU A 10 21.23 -1.15 -29.54
CA LEU A 10 20.01 -0.53 -30.09
C LEU A 10 19.60 -1.22 -31.41
N SER A 11 18.33 -1.57 -31.50
CA SER A 11 17.73 -1.99 -32.75
C SER A 11 17.57 -0.78 -33.69
N ARG A 12 17.48 -1.05 -34.99
CA ARG A 12 17.25 -0.01 -36.02
C ARG A 12 15.95 0.77 -35.73
N SER A 13 14.90 0.07 -35.33
CA SER A 13 13.59 0.65 -34.98
C SER A 13 13.70 1.59 -33.78
N ALA A 14 14.44 1.19 -32.73
CA ALA A 14 14.64 2.03 -31.55
C ALA A 14 15.41 3.32 -31.89
N ALA A 15 16.40 3.25 -32.77
CA ALA A 15 17.14 4.42 -33.22
C ALA A 15 16.23 5.44 -33.95
N TYR A 16 15.33 4.95 -34.81
CA TYR A 16 14.34 5.80 -35.48
C TYR A 16 13.33 6.42 -34.51
N GLU A 17 12.84 5.66 -33.54
CA GLU A 17 11.95 6.20 -32.49
C GLU A 17 12.62 7.31 -31.70
N TRP A 18 13.88 7.15 -31.34
CA TRP A 18 14.62 8.16 -30.59
C TRP A 18 14.84 9.41 -31.41
N HIS A 19 15.14 9.25 -32.71
CA HIS A 19 15.30 10.37 -33.64
C HIS A 19 13.99 11.16 -33.78
N ASN A 20 12.88 10.48 -33.98
CA ASN A 20 11.57 11.11 -34.10
C ASN A 20 11.19 11.87 -32.81
N ARG A 21 11.40 11.25 -31.65
CA ARG A 21 11.17 11.93 -30.36
C ARG A 21 12.04 13.17 -30.18
N TYR A 22 13.28 13.10 -30.63
CA TYR A 22 14.16 14.25 -30.57
C TYR A 22 13.70 15.40 -31.50
N GLU A 23 13.21 15.08 -32.68
CA GLU A 23 12.67 16.08 -33.60
C GLU A 23 11.36 16.70 -33.10
N GLU A 24 10.50 15.91 -32.46
CA GLU A 24 9.19 16.39 -31.96
C GLU A 24 9.28 17.14 -30.63
N GLU A 25 10.03 16.63 -29.69
CA GLU A 25 10.04 17.10 -28.29
C GLU A 25 11.41 17.64 -27.84
N GLY A 26 12.44 17.56 -28.67
CA GLY A 26 13.80 17.94 -28.32
C GLY A 26 14.45 16.98 -27.32
N ILE A 27 15.36 17.51 -26.49
CA ILE A 27 16.09 16.69 -25.49
C ILE A 27 15.13 16.08 -24.45
N GLU A 28 14.04 16.75 -24.14
CA GLU A 28 13.04 16.23 -23.19
C GLU A 28 12.35 14.98 -23.69
N GLY A 29 12.20 14.80 -25.00
CA GLY A 29 11.66 13.58 -25.59
C GLY A 29 12.53 12.35 -25.42
N LEU A 30 13.83 12.54 -25.13
CA LEU A 30 14.77 11.45 -24.85
C LEU A 30 14.74 10.96 -23.40
N ARG A 31 14.04 11.64 -22.50
CA ARG A 31 13.88 11.17 -21.13
C ARG A 31 13.06 9.90 -21.06
N ASP A 32 13.47 9.02 -20.17
CA ASP A 32 12.72 7.80 -19.90
C ASP A 32 11.32 8.14 -19.40
N ARG A 33 10.33 7.69 -20.14
CA ARG A 33 8.92 7.79 -19.71
C ARG A 33 8.62 6.67 -18.71
N PRO A 34 7.92 6.98 -17.61
CA PRO A 34 7.52 5.95 -16.68
C PRO A 34 6.66 4.90 -17.41
N ARG A 35 7.08 3.65 -17.31
CA ARG A 35 6.32 2.55 -17.91
C ARG A 35 5.10 2.27 -17.05
N PRO A 36 3.89 2.32 -17.61
CA PRO A 36 2.72 1.89 -16.88
C PRO A 36 2.86 0.38 -16.59
N GLY A 37 2.98 0.04 -15.31
CA GLY A 37 2.98 -1.35 -14.89
C GLY A 37 1.59 -1.99 -15.03
N ARG A 38 1.43 -3.20 -14.51
CA ARG A 38 0.13 -3.84 -14.42
C ARG A 38 -0.85 -2.95 -13.68
N GLN A 39 -2.00 -2.74 -14.26
CA GLN A 39 -3.06 -1.98 -13.59
C GLN A 39 -3.48 -2.66 -12.29
N PRO A 40 -3.66 -1.90 -11.21
CA PRO A 40 -4.11 -2.46 -9.94
C PRO A 40 -5.55 -2.99 -10.10
N ARG A 41 -5.85 -4.10 -9.43
CA ARG A 41 -7.21 -4.65 -9.40
C ARG A 41 -8.22 -3.71 -8.73
N VAL A 42 -7.73 -2.84 -7.87
CA VAL A 42 -8.55 -1.89 -7.11
C VAL A 42 -8.22 -0.49 -7.61
N ASP A 43 -9.21 0.16 -8.21
CA ASP A 43 -9.11 1.53 -8.70
C ASP A 43 -8.96 2.53 -7.55
N ALA A 44 -8.47 3.73 -7.87
CA ALA A 44 -8.34 4.80 -6.88
C ALA A 44 -9.68 5.18 -6.24
N ALA A 45 -10.78 5.23 -7.02
CA ALA A 45 -12.12 5.52 -6.54
C ALA A 45 -12.63 4.43 -5.57
N THR A 46 -12.44 3.16 -5.93
CA THR A 46 -12.80 2.02 -5.07
C THR A 46 -11.96 2.00 -3.80
N SER A 47 -10.65 2.31 -3.91
CA SER A 47 -9.76 2.42 -2.75
C SER A 47 -10.21 3.51 -1.78
N ALA A 48 -10.66 4.65 -2.28
CA ALA A 48 -11.18 5.75 -1.47
C ALA A 48 -12.45 5.34 -0.72
N ARG A 49 -13.42 4.72 -1.39
CA ARG A 49 -14.65 4.21 -0.76
C ARG A 49 -14.35 3.14 0.28
N PHE A 50 -13.44 2.24 -0.02
CA PHE A 50 -13.01 1.21 0.92
C PHE A 50 -12.36 1.82 2.16
N LYS A 51 -11.51 2.84 1.98
CA LYS A 51 -10.91 3.57 3.09
C LYS A 51 -11.97 4.22 3.97
N GLU A 52 -12.92 4.93 3.38
CA GLU A 52 -14.03 5.55 4.11
C GLU A 52 -14.83 4.52 4.91
N ARG A 53 -15.11 3.37 4.31
CA ARG A 53 -15.83 2.28 4.96
C ARG A 53 -15.08 1.72 6.17
N ILE A 54 -13.78 1.56 6.08
CA ILE A 54 -12.95 1.06 7.18
C ILE A 54 -12.79 2.12 8.28
N VAL A 55 -12.60 3.38 7.91
CA VAL A 55 -12.46 4.50 8.87
C VAL A 55 -13.76 4.79 9.62
N ALA A 56 -14.90 4.61 8.97
CA ALA A 56 -16.21 4.74 9.63
C ALA A 56 -16.40 3.75 10.79
N GLY A 57 -15.62 2.66 10.80
CA GLY A 57 -15.63 1.69 11.88
C GLY A 57 -16.62 0.55 11.67
N ALA A 58 -16.57 -0.42 12.56
CA ALA A 58 -17.42 -1.60 12.56
C ALA A 58 -18.73 -1.32 13.31
N GLU A 59 -19.83 -1.75 12.72
CA GLU A 59 -21.15 -1.75 13.35
C GLU A 59 -21.55 -3.18 13.70
N LEU A 60 -21.83 -3.43 14.99
CA LEU A 60 -22.15 -4.77 15.46
C LEU A 60 -23.34 -5.38 14.72
N GLN A 61 -24.37 -4.57 14.41
CA GLN A 61 -25.57 -5.03 13.72
C GLN A 61 -25.34 -5.40 12.27
N ARG A 62 -24.45 -4.66 11.59
CA ARG A 62 -24.16 -4.86 10.16
C ARG A 62 -23.00 -5.82 9.93
N ASP A 63 -21.94 -5.66 10.69
CA ASP A 63 -20.67 -6.35 10.47
C ASP A 63 -20.47 -7.56 11.39
N GLY A 64 -21.26 -7.64 12.46
CA GLY A 64 -21.16 -8.71 13.45
C GLY A 64 -19.89 -8.65 14.31
N VAL A 65 -19.11 -7.58 14.20
CA VAL A 65 -17.84 -7.37 14.90
C VAL A 65 -17.78 -5.96 15.48
N VAL A 66 -17.07 -5.80 16.59
CA VAL A 66 -16.90 -4.50 17.26
C VAL A 66 -15.73 -3.72 16.65
N ALA A 67 -14.75 -4.42 16.12
CA ALA A 67 -13.57 -3.85 15.48
C ALA A 67 -13.17 -4.70 14.26
N PHE A 68 -12.77 -4.01 13.19
CA PHE A 68 -12.33 -4.70 11.98
C PHE A 68 -10.96 -5.36 12.15
N ARG A 69 -10.86 -6.59 11.70
CA ARG A 69 -9.61 -7.31 11.47
C ARG A 69 -9.32 -7.37 9.98
N ALA A 70 -8.12 -7.78 9.60
CA ALA A 70 -7.77 -7.94 8.19
C ALA A 70 -8.68 -8.93 7.43
N VAL A 71 -9.16 -9.95 8.11
CA VAL A 71 -10.14 -10.92 7.57
C VAL A 71 -11.49 -10.25 7.29
N ASP A 72 -11.93 -9.37 8.16
CA ASP A 72 -13.17 -8.61 7.97
C ASP A 72 -13.04 -7.63 6.81
N ALA A 73 -11.88 -6.97 6.68
CA ALA A 73 -11.57 -6.14 5.53
C ALA A 73 -11.59 -6.92 4.21
N GLN A 74 -11.05 -8.14 4.20
CA GLN A 74 -11.11 -9.04 3.04
C GLN A 74 -12.57 -9.41 2.71
N ARG A 75 -13.37 -9.71 3.71
CA ARG A 75 -14.80 -10.01 3.55
C ARG A 75 -15.55 -8.82 2.96
N ILE A 76 -15.34 -7.62 3.47
CA ILE A 76 -15.94 -6.38 2.94
C ILE A 76 -15.58 -6.15 1.49
N LEU A 77 -14.31 -6.34 1.11
CA LEU A 77 -13.87 -6.25 -0.29
C LEU A 77 -14.63 -7.22 -1.19
N LYS A 78 -14.85 -8.44 -0.72
CA LYS A 78 -15.57 -9.46 -1.48
C LYS A 78 -17.06 -9.18 -1.59
N GLU A 79 -17.70 -8.80 -0.48
CA GLU A 79 -19.16 -8.62 -0.41
C GLU A 79 -19.63 -7.28 -0.98
N GLU A 80 -18.96 -6.18 -0.63
CA GLU A 80 -19.38 -4.83 -1.02
C GLU A 80 -18.77 -4.36 -2.34
N PHE A 81 -17.54 -4.77 -2.66
CA PHE A 81 -16.80 -4.33 -3.84
C PHE A 81 -16.60 -5.43 -4.90
N ALA A 82 -17.06 -6.64 -4.62
CA ALA A 82 -16.90 -7.80 -5.51
C ALA A 82 -15.44 -8.09 -5.93
N ILE A 83 -14.50 -7.77 -5.05
CA ILE A 83 -13.07 -7.99 -5.26
C ILE A 83 -12.62 -9.17 -4.41
N ASP A 84 -12.33 -10.29 -5.06
CA ASP A 84 -11.75 -11.45 -4.40
C ASP A 84 -10.22 -11.34 -4.42
N CYS A 85 -9.63 -11.21 -3.26
CA CYS A 85 -8.18 -11.12 -3.10
C CYS A 85 -7.72 -11.92 -1.88
N SER A 86 -6.45 -12.31 -1.89
CA SER A 86 -5.85 -12.99 -0.75
C SER A 86 -5.67 -12.04 0.43
N LEU A 87 -5.51 -12.61 1.62
CA LEU A 87 -5.25 -11.82 2.84
C LEU A 87 -3.99 -10.95 2.71
N SER A 88 -2.95 -11.48 2.08
CA SER A 88 -1.70 -10.74 1.80
C SER A 88 -1.95 -9.53 0.88
N SER A 89 -2.81 -9.69 -0.12
CA SER A 89 -3.20 -8.59 -1.02
C SER A 89 -4.03 -7.54 -0.29
N THR A 90 -4.88 -7.96 0.65
CA THR A 90 -5.65 -7.07 1.51
C THR A 90 -4.73 -6.23 2.39
N TYR A 91 -3.71 -6.83 3.01
CA TYR A 91 -2.70 -6.08 3.77
C TYR A 91 -1.96 -5.06 2.91
N ARG A 92 -1.53 -5.43 1.71
CA ARG A 92 -0.87 -4.51 0.77
C ARG A 92 -1.77 -3.35 0.37
N LEU A 93 -3.06 -3.62 0.16
CA LEU A 93 -4.05 -2.59 -0.14
C LEU A 93 -4.20 -1.62 1.04
N LEU A 94 -4.35 -2.14 2.25
CA LEU A 94 -4.45 -1.32 3.48
C LEU A 94 -3.22 -0.42 3.65
N HIS A 95 -2.01 -0.94 3.46
CA HIS A 95 -0.80 -0.13 3.49
C HIS A 95 -0.76 0.94 2.40
N ARG A 96 -1.22 0.62 1.19
CA ARG A 96 -1.29 1.58 0.08
C ARG A 96 -2.22 2.74 0.37
N ILE A 97 -3.35 2.50 1.01
CA ILE A 97 -4.30 3.54 1.43
C ILE A 97 -3.92 4.21 2.77
N LYS A 98 -2.71 3.93 3.28
CA LYS A 98 -2.17 4.52 4.53
C LYS A 98 -2.94 4.13 5.79
N LEU A 99 -3.48 2.94 5.81
CA LEU A 99 -4.02 2.33 7.01
C LEU A 99 -3.05 1.28 7.51
N SER A 100 -2.71 1.36 8.79
CA SER A 100 -1.91 0.35 9.46
C SER A 100 -2.73 -0.31 10.58
N TRP A 101 -2.42 -1.55 10.81
CA TRP A 101 -3.08 -2.33 11.84
C TRP A 101 -2.46 -2.01 13.19
N LEU A 102 -3.20 -1.31 14.04
CA LEU A 102 -2.78 -1.09 15.42
C LEU A 102 -3.27 -2.26 16.25
N ALA A 103 -2.35 -3.12 16.68
CA ALA A 103 -2.64 -4.03 17.77
C ALA A 103 -2.76 -3.16 19.05
N PRO A 104 -3.93 -3.10 19.71
CA PRO A 104 -4.02 -2.42 20.97
C PRO A 104 -3.10 -3.15 21.95
N ARG A 105 -1.99 -2.52 22.28
CA ARG A 105 -1.19 -2.94 23.43
C ARG A 105 -1.94 -2.46 24.67
N PRO A 106 -2.41 -3.33 25.53
CA PRO A 106 -2.90 -2.90 26.83
C PRO A 106 -1.72 -2.17 27.51
N ARG A 107 -1.87 -0.85 27.63
CA ARG A 107 -1.02 -0.11 28.55
C ARG A 107 -1.59 -0.43 29.92
N PRO A 108 -0.88 -1.15 30.78
CA PRO A 108 -1.26 -1.18 32.17
C PRO A 108 -1.27 0.28 32.61
N GLN A 109 -2.41 0.78 33.03
CA GLN A 109 -2.47 2.03 33.77
C GLN A 109 -1.73 1.76 35.08
N ALA A 110 -0.44 1.98 35.02
CA ALA A 110 0.37 1.89 36.21
C ALA A 110 -0.02 3.07 37.08
N ASP A 111 -0.69 2.78 38.15
CA ASP A 111 -0.99 3.74 39.19
C ASP A 111 0.34 4.33 39.69
N ALA A 112 0.49 5.66 39.61
CA ALA A 112 1.73 6.30 39.96
C ALA A 112 2.13 6.02 41.42
N THR A 113 1.13 5.83 42.31
CA THR A 113 1.31 5.41 43.69
C THR A 113 1.86 4.00 43.82
N ALA A 114 1.32 3.05 43.06
CA ALA A 114 1.80 1.66 43.03
C ALA A 114 3.22 1.55 42.44
N GLN A 115 3.56 2.39 41.47
CA GLN A 115 4.93 2.46 40.95
C GLN A 115 5.91 3.01 41.97
N ALA A 116 5.53 4.03 42.72
CA ALA A 116 6.39 4.60 43.76
C ALA A 116 6.62 3.61 44.88
N GLU A 117 5.57 2.90 45.34
CA GLU A 117 5.69 1.85 46.33
C GLU A 117 6.60 0.70 45.88
N PHE A 118 6.47 0.27 44.64
CA PHE A 118 7.31 -0.79 44.06
C PHE A 118 8.75 -0.36 43.94
N SER A 119 9.00 0.90 43.55
CA SER A 119 10.35 1.45 43.49
C SER A 119 11.02 1.50 44.88
N GLN A 120 10.27 1.89 45.93
CA GLN A 120 10.75 1.90 47.30
C GLN A 120 11.09 0.50 47.80
N LEU A 121 10.30 -0.52 47.42
CA LEU A 121 10.60 -1.92 47.77
C LEU A 121 11.89 -2.43 47.12
N LEU A 122 12.23 -1.98 45.91
CA LEU A 122 13.46 -2.31 45.22
C LEU A 122 14.68 -1.62 45.84
N ASP A 123 14.52 -0.41 46.35
CA ASP A 123 15.60 0.36 46.98
C ASP A 123 15.92 -0.12 48.41
N CYS A 124 15.03 -0.90 49.02
CA CYS A 124 15.22 -1.49 50.36
C CYS A 124 16.10 -2.77 50.39
N ASN A 125 16.58 -3.28 49.26
CA ASN A 125 17.52 -4.38 49.16
C ASN A 125 18.85 -3.85 48.66
#